data_fb6185390bb2f718bc128f74cb65212c
#
_entry.id   fb6185390bb2f718bc128f74cb65212c
#
_cell.length_a   1.000
_cell.length_b   1.000
_cell.length_c   1.000
_cell.angle_alpha   90.00
_cell.angle_beta   90.00
_cell.angle_gamma   90.00
#
_symmetry.space_group_name_H-M   'P 1'
#
loop_
_entity.id
_entity.type
_entity.pdbx_description
1 polymer ?
#
loop_
_entity_poly.entity_id
_entity_poly.type
_entity_poly.pdbx_seq_one_letter_code
_entity_poly.pdbx_strand_id
1 'polypeptide(L)'
;MRLHRNAKTTPATRALVVQRIEQGWRRQDAAVAIGISQRTVAKWLARHRTEGRPGLEDRTSVPHRQPRRTRAERVAAIVAARHERLPAWRIAVRLQVPRSTVSTVLSRVGLNRLAVLTPREPVQRYERRRPGELVHVDMKRLGRIGVVGHRIHGDRRRRTRGLGWETVHVCVDDHSRAAYVEVLANQHATTAVGFLRRAVRWFAQRGVRVERVMTDNGSAYRAHRFHHACRLHGVRQIYTRFYRPQTNGKAERFIQTLLREWAYGVPYPSSWRRTRALRPWLRYYNGQRPHASLNYQSPASRFQRALQ
;
A
#
# COMPACT_ATOMS: atom_id res chain seq x y z
N MET A 1 0.68 -12.61 -24.63
CA MET A 1 0.62 -11.20 -25.13
C MET A 1 -0.66 -10.58 -24.63
N ARG A 2 -0.66 -9.32 -24.13
CA ARG A 2 -1.88 -8.67 -23.66
C ARG A 2 -2.54 -7.97 -24.84
N LEU A 3 -3.77 -8.37 -25.17
CA LEU A 3 -4.59 -7.68 -26.18
C LEU A 3 -4.75 -6.20 -25.81
N HIS A 4 -4.60 -5.32 -26.80
CA HIS A 4 -4.85 -3.90 -26.59
C HIS A 4 -6.32 -3.67 -26.26
N ARG A 5 -6.60 -2.81 -25.27
CA ARG A 5 -7.97 -2.52 -24.79
C ARG A 5 -8.94 -2.14 -25.91
N ASN A 6 -8.46 -1.47 -26.95
CA ASN A 6 -9.27 -1.00 -28.10
C ASN A 6 -9.05 -1.88 -29.36
N ALA A 7 -8.55 -3.11 -29.23
CA ALA A 7 -8.40 -3.98 -30.37
C ALA A 7 -9.77 -4.39 -30.94
N LYS A 8 -10.08 -3.98 -32.15
CA LYS A 8 -11.35 -4.35 -32.86
C LYS A 8 -11.40 -5.84 -33.22
N THR A 9 -10.25 -6.51 -33.36
CA THR A 9 -10.18 -7.94 -33.65
C THR A 9 -9.25 -8.64 -32.68
N THR A 10 -9.72 -9.73 -32.11
CA THR A 10 -8.94 -10.70 -31.32
C THR A 10 -8.62 -11.91 -32.18
N PRO A 11 -7.69 -12.81 -31.81
CA PRO A 11 -7.49 -14.08 -32.53
C PRO A 11 -8.79 -14.88 -32.70
N ALA A 12 -9.66 -14.89 -31.69
CA ALA A 12 -10.96 -15.56 -31.74
C ALA A 12 -11.91 -14.92 -32.78
N THR A 13 -12.00 -13.58 -32.81
CA THR A 13 -12.85 -12.89 -33.81
C THR A 13 -12.29 -13.04 -35.23
N ARG A 14 -10.97 -13.13 -35.38
CA ARG A 14 -10.32 -13.40 -36.67
C ARG A 14 -10.64 -14.83 -37.17
N ALA A 15 -10.61 -15.81 -36.27
CA ALA A 15 -11.01 -17.19 -36.57
C ALA A 15 -12.50 -17.23 -36.97
N LEU A 16 -13.37 -16.50 -36.28
CA LEU A 16 -14.78 -16.41 -36.61
C LEU A 16 -15.01 -15.80 -38.02
N VAL A 17 -14.21 -14.78 -38.41
CA VAL A 17 -14.25 -14.23 -39.77
C VAL A 17 -13.93 -15.29 -40.81
N VAL A 18 -12.86 -16.07 -40.60
CA VAL A 18 -12.47 -17.17 -41.51
C VAL A 18 -13.60 -18.19 -41.63
N GLN A 19 -14.10 -18.68 -40.49
CA GLN A 19 -15.18 -19.66 -40.44
C GLN A 19 -16.43 -19.20 -41.18
N ARG A 20 -16.85 -17.94 -41.01
CA ARG A 20 -18.03 -17.41 -41.73
C ARG A 20 -17.83 -17.39 -43.25
N ILE A 21 -16.63 -17.00 -43.70
CA ILE A 21 -16.31 -17.04 -45.15
C ILE A 21 -16.29 -18.47 -45.69
N GLU A 22 -15.77 -19.42 -44.94
CA GLU A 22 -15.81 -20.86 -45.31
C GLU A 22 -17.25 -21.40 -45.35
N GLN A 23 -18.17 -20.83 -44.54
CA GLN A 23 -19.60 -21.11 -44.58
C GLN A 23 -20.36 -20.38 -45.71
N GLY A 24 -19.66 -19.70 -46.63
CA GLY A 24 -20.24 -19.04 -47.78
C GLY A 24 -20.66 -17.57 -47.62
N TRP A 25 -20.31 -16.94 -46.49
CA TRP A 25 -20.59 -15.51 -46.28
C TRP A 25 -19.79 -14.65 -47.27
N ARG A 26 -20.43 -13.54 -47.73
CA ARG A 26 -19.69 -12.52 -48.49
C ARG A 26 -18.76 -11.76 -47.56
N ARG A 27 -17.58 -11.33 -48.07
CA ARG A 27 -16.61 -10.54 -47.30
C ARG A 27 -17.19 -9.26 -46.71
N GLN A 28 -18.14 -8.64 -47.42
CA GLN A 28 -18.84 -7.44 -46.96
C GLN A 28 -19.66 -7.73 -45.71
N ASP A 29 -20.45 -8.82 -45.72
CA ASP A 29 -21.34 -9.18 -44.62
C ASP A 29 -20.55 -9.54 -43.36
N ALA A 30 -19.46 -10.31 -43.52
CA ALA A 30 -18.54 -10.62 -42.44
C ALA A 30 -17.82 -9.37 -41.87
N ALA A 31 -17.51 -8.39 -42.71
CA ALA A 31 -16.90 -7.14 -42.30
C ALA A 31 -17.88 -6.28 -41.46
N VAL A 32 -19.14 -6.14 -41.93
CA VAL A 32 -20.19 -5.42 -41.22
C VAL A 32 -20.50 -6.08 -39.88
N ALA A 33 -20.65 -7.38 -39.82
CA ALA A 33 -21.00 -8.14 -38.62
C ALA A 33 -20.00 -7.99 -37.48
N ILE A 34 -18.73 -7.66 -37.80
CA ILE A 34 -17.65 -7.51 -36.80
C ILE A 34 -17.21 -6.04 -36.65
N GLY A 35 -17.73 -5.15 -37.47
CA GLY A 35 -17.38 -3.71 -37.43
C GLY A 35 -15.96 -3.41 -37.95
N ILE A 36 -15.48 -4.15 -38.95
CA ILE A 36 -14.17 -3.99 -39.59
C ILE A 36 -14.31 -3.71 -41.10
N SER A 37 -13.22 -3.28 -41.72
CA SER A 37 -13.22 -3.09 -43.19
C SER A 37 -13.07 -4.40 -43.95
N GLN A 38 -13.61 -4.47 -45.16
CA GLN A 38 -13.41 -5.63 -46.07
C GLN A 38 -11.91 -5.90 -46.34
N ARG A 39 -11.08 -4.85 -46.39
CA ARG A 39 -9.62 -4.97 -46.49
C ARG A 39 -9.03 -5.72 -45.30
N THR A 40 -9.57 -5.51 -44.10
CA THR A 40 -9.12 -6.23 -42.88
C THR A 40 -9.54 -7.69 -42.95
N VAL A 41 -10.74 -7.99 -43.44
CA VAL A 41 -11.19 -9.38 -43.70
C VAL A 41 -10.25 -10.07 -44.70
N ALA A 42 -9.98 -9.42 -45.86
CA ALA A 42 -9.05 -9.96 -46.88
C ALA A 42 -7.65 -10.24 -46.32
N LYS A 43 -7.15 -9.31 -45.48
CA LYS A 43 -5.85 -9.51 -44.79
C LYS A 43 -5.82 -10.76 -43.92
N TRP A 44 -6.86 -11.00 -43.14
CA TRP A 44 -6.90 -12.15 -42.23
C TRP A 44 -7.11 -13.45 -42.99
N LEU A 45 -7.88 -13.46 -44.07
CA LEU A 45 -8.02 -14.60 -44.96
C LEU A 45 -6.71 -14.95 -45.65
N ALA A 46 -5.97 -13.96 -46.17
CA ALA A 46 -4.68 -14.19 -46.79
C ALA A 46 -3.68 -14.82 -45.81
N ARG A 47 -3.63 -14.30 -44.59
CA ARG A 47 -2.75 -14.84 -43.54
C ARG A 47 -3.14 -16.25 -43.11
N HIS A 48 -4.45 -16.53 -43.03
CA HIS A 48 -4.92 -17.89 -42.74
C HIS A 48 -4.60 -18.87 -43.84
N ARG A 49 -4.71 -18.45 -45.11
CA ARG A 49 -4.35 -19.31 -46.24
C ARG A 49 -2.86 -19.68 -46.30
N THR A 50 -1.99 -18.72 -45.92
CA THR A 50 -0.53 -18.93 -45.96
C THR A 50 0.01 -19.64 -44.73
N GLU A 51 -0.51 -19.37 -43.56
CA GLU A 51 0.08 -19.74 -42.24
C GLU A 51 -0.87 -20.62 -41.41
N GLY A 52 -2.10 -20.84 -41.89
CA GLY A 52 -3.11 -21.54 -41.12
C GLY A 52 -3.58 -20.73 -39.88
N ARG A 53 -4.02 -21.44 -38.85
CA ARG A 53 -4.47 -20.85 -37.59
C ARG A 53 -3.43 -19.96 -36.90
N PRO A 54 -2.12 -20.26 -36.87
CA PRO A 54 -1.07 -19.36 -36.40
C PRO A 54 -1.04 -17.99 -37.07
N GLY A 55 -1.44 -17.89 -38.33
CA GLY A 55 -1.56 -16.64 -39.08
C GLY A 55 -2.56 -15.64 -38.45
N LEU A 56 -3.50 -16.12 -37.63
CA LEU A 56 -4.51 -15.27 -36.94
C LEU A 56 -4.03 -14.70 -35.61
N GLU A 57 -2.86 -15.15 -35.12
CA GLU A 57 -2.27 -14.63 -33.89
C GLU A 57 -1.67 -13.23 -34.08
N ASP A 58 -1.49 -12.53 -32.96
CA ASP A 58 -0.85 -11.21 -32.96
C ASP A 58 0.64 -11.34 -33.23
N ARG A 59 1.11 -10.64 -34.24
CA ARG A 59 2.55 -10.50 -34.51
C ARG A 59 3.15 -9.39 -33.65
N THR A 60 4.44 -9.53 -33.34
CA THR A 60 5.17 -8.45 -32.68
C THR A 60 5.19 -7.20 -33.56
N SER A 61 4.94 -6.02 -32.94
CA SER A 61 5.06 -4.72 -33.60
C SER A 61 6.49 -4.17 -33.59
N VAL A 62 7.43 -4.94 -33.05
CA VAL A 62 8.84 -4.52 -32.96
C VAL A 62 9.45 -4.51 -34.37
N PRO A 63 10.10 -3.42 -34.80
CA PRO A 63 10.77 -3.34 -36.10
C PRO A 63 11.83 -4.43 -36.24
N HIS A 64 11.87 -5.07 -37.42
CA HIS A 64 12.90 -6.12 -37.74
C HIS A 64 14.32 -5.54 -37.70
N ARG A 65 14.51 -4.31 -38.14
CA ARG A 65 15.80 -3.59 -38.05
C ARG A 65 15.77 -2.60 -36.90
N GLN A 66 16.72 -2.71 -35.98
CA GLN A 66 16.90 -1.84 -34.82
C GLN A 66 18.35 -1.33 -34.76
N PRO A 67 18.77 -0.45 -35.67
CA PRO A 67 20.17 -0.03 -35.82
C PRO A 67 20.71 0.67 -34.56
N ARG A 68 19.83 1.26 -33.75
CA ARG A 68 20.17 1.95 -32.47
C ARG A 68 20.03 1.06 -31.23
N ARG A 69 19.81 -0.25 -31.42
CA ARG A 69 19.73 -1.17 -30.27
C ARG A 69 21.08 -1.27 -29.57
N THR A 70 21.09 -1.13 -28.26
CA THR A 70 22.31 -1.34 -27.47
C THR A 70 22.82 -2.77 -27.68
N ARG A 71 24.10 -2.91 -28.05
CA ARG A 71 24.74 -4.20 -28.31
C ARG A 71 24.66 -5.09 -27.07
N ALA A 72 24.58 -6.41 -27.30
CA ALA A 72 24.42 -7.41 -26.23
C ALA A 72 25.53 -7.31 -25.17
N GLU A 73 26.77 -7.15 -25.63
CA GLU A 73 27.95 -7.01 -24.74
C GLU A 73 27.84 -5.81 -23.81
N ARG A 74 27.36 -4.64 -24.31
CA ARG A 74 27.12 -3.47 -23.49
C ARG A 74 25.98 -3.67 -22.50
N VAL A 75 24.93 -4.39 -22.91
CA VAL A 75 23.84 -4.75 -21.99
C VAL A 75 24.39 -5.62 -20.87
N ALA A 76 25.17 -6.65 -21.18
CA ALA A 76 25.81 -7.53 -20.20
C ALA A 76 26.73 -6.75 -19.23
N ALA A 77 27.57 -5.85 -19.74
CA ALA A 77 28.43 -5.00 -18.91
C ALA A 77 27.65 -4.09 -17.96
N ILE A 78 26.54 -3.49 -18.42
CA ILE A 78 25.64 -2.66 -17.57
C ILE A 78 25.02 -3.53 -16.48
N VAL A 79 24.55 -4.74 -16.80
CA VAL A 79 23.96 -5.67 -15.84
C VAL A 79 24.99 -6.14 -14.82
N ALA A 80 26.19 -6.52 -15.23
CA ALA A 80 27.28 -6.91 -14.35
C ALA A 80 27.62 -5.78 -13.36
N ALA A 81 27.83 -4.56 -13.85
CA ALA A 81 28.09 -3.40 -13.00
C ALA A 81 26.93 -3.10 -12.03
N ARG A 82 25.68 -3.38 -12.40
CA ARG A 82 24.54 -3.27 -11.48
C ARG A 82 24.59 -4.34 -10.39
N HIS A 83 25.01 -5.56 -10.67
CA HIS A 83 25.18 -6.60 -9.65
C HIS A 83 26.30 -6.25 -8.66
N GLU A 84 27.32 -5.47 -9.06
CA GLU A 84 28.28 -4.82 -8.16
C GLU A 84 27.65 -3.69 -7.31
N ARG A 85 26.32 -3.50 -7.38
CA ARG A 85 25.54 -2.47 -6.68
C ARG A 85 25.86 -1.02 -7.09
N LEU A 86 26.43 -0.80 -8.25
CA LEU A 86 26.70 0.55 -8.73
C LEU A 86 25.39 1.28 -9.12
N PRO A 87 25.22 2.55 -8.72
CA PRO A 87 24.12 3.38 -9.17
C PRO A 87 24.25 3.71 -10.66
N ALA A 88 23.13 3.97 -11.35
CA ALA A 88 23.10 4.17 -12.80
C ALA A 88 24.08 5.25 -13.31
N TRP A 89 24.32 6.32 -12.56
CA TRP A 89 25.25 7.36 -12.93
C TRP A 89 26.72 6.87 -12.91
N ARG A 90 27.11 6.03 -11.91
CA ARG A 90 28.45 5.44 -11.86
C ARG A 90 28.68 4.44 -13.00
N ILE A 91 27.66 3.64 -13.35
CA ILE A 91 27.69 2.75 -14.48
C ILE A 91 27.89 3.55 -15.78
N ALA A 92 27.16 4.65 -15.93
CA ALA A 92 27.28 5.52 -17.10
C ALA A 92 28.70 6.08 -17.28
N VAL A 93 29.31 6.56 -16.20
CA VAL A 93 30.70 7.07 -16.20
C VAL A 93 31.70 5.94 -16.49
N ARG A 94 31.60 4.80 -15.79
CA ARG A 94 32.53 3.67 -15.93
C ARG A 94 32.53 3.06 -17.33
N LEU A 95 31.36 2.94 -17.95
CA LEU A 95 31.20 2.33 -19.26
C LEU A 95 31.14 3.34 -20.42
N GLN A 96 31.30 4.62 -20.12
CA GLN A 96 31.18 5.72 -21.09
C GLN A 96 29.90 5.64 -21.95
N VAL A 97 28.77 5.38 -21.29
CA VAL A 97 27.45 5.23 -21.92
C VAL A 97 26.50 6.29 -21.33
N PRO A 98 25.65 6.91 -22.15
CA PRO A 98 24.67 7.86 -21.65
C PRO A 98 23.83 7.28 -20.51
N ARG A 99 23.59 8.07 -19.46
CA ARG A 99 22.77 7.65 -18.30
C ARG A 99 21.37 7.18 -18.70
N SER A 100 20.78 7.81 -19.71
CA SER A 100 19.48 7.40 -20.28
C SER A 100 19.50 5.98 -20.81
N THR A 101 20.57 5.60 -21.54
CA THR A 101 20.77 4.25 -22.05
C THR A 101 20.90 3.23 -20.91
N VAL A 102 21.72 3.53 -19.89
CA VAL A 102 21.86 2.68 -18.70
C VAL A 102 20.50 2.50 -18.02
N SER A 103 19.75 3.57 -17.78
CA SER A 103 18.43 3.51 -17.15
C SER A 103 17.43 2.69 -17.96
N THR A 104 17.44 2.84 -19.29
CA THR A 104 16.58 2.08 -20.19
C THR A 104 16.90 0.58 -20.16
N VAL A 105 18.19 0.22 -20.24
CA VAL A 105 18.65 -1.17 -20.15
C VAL A 105 18.24 -1.78 -18.82
N LEU A 106 18.56 -1.11 -17.71
CA LEU A 106 18.23 -1.60 -16.37
C LEU A 106 16.72 -1.76 -16.16
N SER A 107 15.90 -0.86 -16.72
CA SER A 107 14.44 -0.99 -16.66
C SER A 107 13.92 -2.19 -17.43
N ARG A 108 14.49 -2.47 -18.62
CA ARG A 108 14.08 -3.62 -19.44
C ARG A 108 14.40 -4.95 -18.77
N VAL A 109 15.49 -5.04 -18.02
CA VAL A 109 15.89 -6.25 -17.27
C VAL A 109 15.37 -6.27 -15.83
N GLY A 110 14.54 -5.31 -15.43
CA GLY A 110 13.96 -5.26 -14.06
C GLY A 110 14.93 -4.84 -12.96
N LEU A 111 16.14 -4.35 -13.31
CA LEU A 111 17.20 -3.96 -12.36
C LEU A 111 17.28 -2.44 -12.12
N ASN A 112 16.23 -1.69 -12.39
CA ASN A 112 16.19 -0.25 -12.25
C ASN A 112 16.35 0.25 -10.79
N ARG A 113 16.03 -0.59 -9.81
CA ARG A 113 16.18 -0.29 -8.38
C ARG A 113 17.20 -1.22 -7.72
N LEU A 114 18.14 -0.66 -6.94
CA LEU A 114 19.13 -1.44 -6.18
C LEU A 114 18.47 -2.40 -5.17
N ALA A 115 17.30 -2.05 -4.66
CA ALA A 115 16.54 -2.89 -3.73
C ALA A 115 16.15 -4.27 -4.32
N VAL A 116 16.10 -4.41 -5.65
CA VAL A 116 15.81 -5.70 -6.30
C VAL A 116 16.95 -6.71 -6.08
N LEU A 117 18.18 -6.22 -5.93
CA LEU A 117 19.35 -7.06 -5.67
C LEU A 117 19.43 -7.60 -4.23
N THR A 118 18.56 -7.12 -3.37
CA THR A 118 18.43 -7.60 -1.98
C THR A 118 16.98 -7.94 -1.76
N PRO A 119 16.56 -9.17 -2.05
CA PRO A 119 15.20 -9.60 -1.79
C PRO A 119 14.86 -9.36 -0.31
N ARG A 120 13.76 -8.68 -0.06
CA ARG A 120 13.29 -8.52 1.33
C ARG A 120 12.84 -9.88 1.82
N GLU A 121 13.28 -10.25 3.02
CA GLU A 121 12.71 -11.42 3.69
C GLU A 121 11.19 -11.30 3.68
N PRO A 122 10.47 -12.38 3.37
CA PRO A 122 9.01 -12.35 3.39
C PRO A 122 8.53 -11.96 4.79
N VAL A 123 7.60 -11.02 4.84
CA VAL A 123 7.04 -10.55 6.11
C VAL A 123 6.28 -11.71 6.75
N GLN A 124 6.81 -12.24 7.84
CA GLN A 124 6.10 -13.24 8.64
C GLN A 124 4.94 -12.53 9.34
N ARG A 125 3.75 -12.75 8.82
CA ARG A 125 2.53 -12.26 9.44
C ARG A 125 2.22 -13.14 10.65
N TYR A 126 2.09 -12.51 11.82
CA TYR A 126 1.61 -13.18 13.02
C TYR A 126 0.30 -12.52 13.48
N GLU A 127 -0.54 -13.30 14.09
CA GLU A 127 -1.75 -12.85 14.77
C GLU A 127 -1.86 -13.61 16.09
N ARG A 128 -2.15 -12.90 17.19
CA ARG A 128 -2.36 -13.52 18.47
C ARG A 128 -3.70 -14.26 18.48
N ARG A 129 -3.81 -15.27 19.34
CA ARG A 129 -4.97 -16.17 19.34
C ARG A 129 -6.22 -15.53 19.94
N ARG A 130 -6.05 -14.62 20.91
CA ARG A 130 -7.16 -14.00 21.64
C ARG A 130 -6.93 -12.51 21.88
N PRO A 131 -8.04 -11.71 22.04
CA PRO A 131 -7.95 -10.31 22.38
C PRO A 131 -7.19 -10.09 23.70
N GLY A 132 -6.42 -8.99 23.77
CA GLY A 132 -5.65 -8.59 24.94
C GLY A 132 -4.32 -9.32 25.13
N GLU A 133 -4.07 -10.42 24.42
CA GLU A 133 -2.78 -11.12 24.50
C GLU A 133 -1.60 -10.20 24.10
N LEU A 134 -1.84 -9.29 23.17
CA LEU A 134 -0.89 -8.26 22.75
C LEU A 134 -1.64 -7.03 22.24
N VAL A 135 -1.32 -5.86 22.78
CA VAL A 135 -1.74 -4.59 22.22
C VAL A 135 -0.53 -3.81 21.70
N HIS A 136 -0.71 -3.11 20.60
CA HIS A 136 0.29 -2.24 19.98
C HIS A 136 0.01 -0.81 20.39
N VAL A 137 1.01 -0.12 20.95
CA VAL A 137 0.90 1.29 21.34
C VAL A 137 1.87 2.11 20.51
N ASP A 138 1.38 3.23 19.99
CA ASP A 138 2.15 4.15 19.17
C ASP A 138 1.61 5.59 19.33
N MET A 139 2.38 6.56 18.83
CA MET A 139 2.02 7.98 18.88
C MET A 139 2.24 8.64 17.52
N LYS A 140 1.31 9.53 17.13
CA LYS A 140 1.42 10.32 15.90
C LYS A 140 1.22 11.79 16.17
N ARG A 141 2.21 12.61 15.81
CA ARG A 141 2.07 14.07 15.86
C ARG A 141 1.17 14.55 14.71
N LEU A 142 0.24 15.44 15.05
CA LEU A 142 -0.60 16.15 14.10
C LEU A 142 -0.39 17.66 14.28
N GLY A 143 -0.25 18.39 13.18
CA GLY A 143 -0.28 19.85 13.22
C GLY A 143 -1.63 20.34 13.76
N ARG A 144 -1.62 21.34 14.63
CA ARG A 144 -2.84 22.03 15.06
C ARG A 144 -3.46 22.80 13.91
N ILE A 145 -4.77 22.88 13.91
CA ILE A 145 -5.56 23.58 12.91
C ILE A 145 -6.09 24.84 13.56
N GLY A 146 -5.64 26.01 13.09
CA GLY A 146 -6.17 27.31 13.51
C GLY A 146 -7.20 27.86 12.52
N VAL A 147 -6.97 27.60 11.24
CA VAL A 147 -7.90 27.91 10.14
C VAL A 147 -7.85 26.77 9.12
N VAL A 148 -8.86 26.72 8.27
CA VAL A 148 -8.91 25.73 7.18
C VAL A 148 -7.63 25.82 6.32
N GLY A 149 -6.98 24.68 6.10
CA GLY A 149 -5.67 24.63 5.45
C GLY A 149 -5.72 24.81 3.94
N HIS A 150 -4.59 25.11 3.34
CA HIS A 150 -4.41 25.37 1.90
C HIS A 150 -4.93 24.27 0.98
N ARG A 151 -5.06 23.04 1.45
CA ARG A 151 -5.66 21.93 0.68
C ARG A 151 -7.11 22.18 0.29
N ILE A 152 -7.78 23.12 0.97
CA ILE A 152 -9.19 23.44 0.78
C ILE A 152 -9.37 24.75 0.03
N HIS A 153 -8.66 25.81 0.48
CA HIS A 153 -8.76 27.12 -0.17
C HIS A 153 -7.72 27.36 -1.29
N GLY A 154 -6.83 26.38 -1.57
CA GLY A 154 -5.85 26.45 -2.67
C GLY A 154 -4.65 27.39 -2.43
N ASP A 155 -4.73 28.31 -1.49
CA ASP A 155 -3.72 29.33 -1.24
C ASP A 155 -2.64 28.85 -0.24
N ARG A 156 -1.44 28.55 -0.73
CA ARG A 156 -0.29 28.15 0.09
C ARG A 156 0.37 29.31 0.85
N ARG A 157 0.00 30.57 0.57
CA ARG A 157 0.57 31.75 1.23
C ARG A 157 -0.07 31.96 2.61
N ARG A 158 -1.33 31.52 2.81
CA ARG A 158 -2.00 31.54 4.10
C ARG A 158 -1.45 30.46 5.02
N ARG A 159 -0.29 30.74 5.64
CA ARG A 159 0.31 29.88 6.65
C ARG A 159 -0.02 30.42 8.04
N THR A 160 -0.70 29.64 8.86
CA THR A 160 -0.77 29.89 10.30
C THR A 160 0.54 29.43 10.94
N ARG A 161 1.37 30.37 11.33
CA ARG A 161 2.60 30.11 12.11
C ARG A 161 2.27 29.95 13.58
N GLY A 162 3.03 29.16 14.33
CA GLY A 162 3.00 29.12 15.79
C GLY A 162 1.90 28.27 16.43
N LEU A 163 1.04 27.59 15.68
CA LEU A 163 -0.04 26.77 16.25
C LEU A 163 0.46 25.52 16.99
N GLY A 164 1.67 25.07 16.72
CA GLY A 164 2.27 23.91 17.35
C GLY A 164 1.64 22.57 16.91
N TRP A 165 1.76 21.58 17.80
CA TRP A 165 1.41 20.20 17.55
C TRP A 165 0.49 19.65 18.64
N GLU A 166 -0.30 18.68 18.29
CA GLU A 166 -0.99 17.78 19.21
C GLU A 166 -0.58 16.33 18.88
N THR A 167 -0.73 15.44 19.82
CA THR A 167 -0.30 14.05 19.65
C THR A 167 -1.50 13.12 19.77
N VAL A 168 -1.68 12.28 18.77
CA VAL A 168 -2.62 11.18 18.83
C VAL A 168 -1.88 9.97 19.40
N HIS A 169 -2.38 9.47 20.53
CA HIS A 169 -1.94 8.22 21.13
C HIS A 169 -2.89 7.11 20.72
N VAL A 170 -2.38 5.99 20.26
CA VAL A 170 -3.15 4.86 19.78
C VAL A 170 -2.78 3.59 20.53
N CYS A 171 -3.79 2.76 20.84
CA CYS A 171 -3.62 1.41 21.37
C CYS A 171 -4.50 0.47 20.56
N VAL A 172 -3.92 -0.50 19.88
CA VAL A 172 -4.61 -1.40 18.95
C VAL A 172 -4.37 -2.85 19.37
N ASP A 173 -5.43 -3.61 19.56
CA ASP A 173 -5.33 -5.04 19.86
C ASP A 173 -4.86 -5.84 18.64
N ASP A 174 -3.93 -6.75 18.87
CA ASP A 174 -3.31 -7.56 17.83
C ASP A 174 -4.30 -8.52 17.17
N HIS A 175 -5.19 -9.12 17.94
CA HIS A 175 -6.16 -10.11 17.46
C HIS A 175 -7.39 -9.45 16.82
N SER A 176 -8.08 -8.61 17.56
CA SER A 176 -9.36 -8.05 17.14
C SER A 176 -9.23 -6.80 16.26
N ARG A 177 -8.07 -6.14 16.24
CA ARG A 177 -7.86 -4.80 15.65
C ARG A 177 -8.64 -3.69 16.34
N ALA A 178 -9.30 -3.97 17.45
CA ALA A 178 -10.00 -2.94 18.20
C ALA A 178 -9.02 -1.88 18.70
N ALA A 179 -9.43 -0.63 18.63
CA ALA A 179 -8.57 0.50 18.87
C ALA A 179 -9.14 1.45 19.94
N TYR A 180 -8.26 1.86 20.83
CA TYR A 180 -8.47 2.98 21.75
C TYR A 180 -7.55 4.12 21.36
N VAL A 181 -8.07 5.34 21.26
CA VAL A 181 -7.33 6.51 20.77
C VAL A 181 -7.69 7.76 21.55
N GLU A 182 -6.67 8.58 21.81
CA GLU A 182 -6.84 9.91 22.40
C GLU A 182 -5.95 10.94 21.68
N VAL A 183 -6.44 12.18 21.61
CA VAL A 183 -5.64 13.34 21.24
C VAL A 183 -5.18 14.03 22.52
N LEU A 184 -3.87 14.07 22.73
CA LEU A 184 -3.23 14.60 23.92
C LEU A 184 -2.23 15.71 23.57
N ALA A 185 -1.84 16.50 24.55
CA ALA A 185 -1.03 17.69 24.32
C ALA A 185 0.38 17.39 23.83
N ASN A 186 0.99 16.26 24.24
CA ASN A 186 2.39 15.99 24.01
C ASN A 186 2.69 14.48 24.02
N GLN A 187 3.98 14.15 23.84
CA GLN A 187 4.55 12.79 23.81
C GLN A 187 5.32 12.43 25.10
N HIS A 188 5.14 13.20 26.20
CA HIS A 188 5.91 12.93 27.41
C HIS A 188 5.54 11.59 28.07
N ALA A 189 6.47 11.02 28.81
CA ALA A 189 6.28 9.76 29.49
C ALA A 189 5.09 9.77 30.46
N THR A 190 4.85 10.86 31.16
CA THR A 190 3.70 11.04 32.05
C THR A 190 2.37 10.96 31.29
N THR A 191 2.32 11.59 30.12
CA THR A 191 1.14 11.56 29.24
C THR A 191 0.90 10.16 28.68
N ALA A 192 1.97 9.47 28.26
CA ALA A 192 1.92 8.09 27.78
C ALA A 192 1.46 7.11 28.89
N VAL A 193 1.90 7.30 30.12
CA VAL A 193 1.42 6.53 31.31
C VAL A 193 -0.06 6.73 31.53
N GLY A 194 -0.53 7.98 31.54
CA GLY A 194 -1.96 8.28 31.69
C GLY A 194 -2.80 7.64 30.58
N PHE A 195 -2.32 7.71 29.35
CA PHE A 195 -2.94 7.03 28.20
C PHE A 195 -3.01 5.51 28.38
N LEU A 196 -1.90 4.86 28.73
CA LEU A 196 -1.85 3.41 28.95
C LEU A 196 -2.88 2.97 29.99
N ARG A 197 -2.96 3.67 31.14
CA ARG A 197 -3.92 3.36 32.20
C ARG A 197 -5.37 3.39 31.69
N ARG A 198 -5.74 4.41 30.91
CA ARG A 198 -7.08 4.55 30.34
C ARG A 198 -7.34 3.52 29.25
N ALA A 199 -6.35 3.20 28.42
CA ALA A 199 -6.45 2.14 27.43
C ALA A 199 -6.68 0.78 28.06
N VAL A 200 -5.88 0.39 29.07
CA VAL A 200 -6.07 -0.88 29.80
C VAL A 200 -7.46 -0.95 30.45
N ARG A 201 -7.92 0.13 31.08
CA ARG A 201 -9.28 0.20 31.63
C ARG A 201 -10.35 0.04 30.55
N TRP A 202 -10.17 0.67 29.39
CA TRP A 202 -11.11 0.58 28.26
C TRP A 202 -11.25 -0.86 27.75
N PHE A 203 -10.16 -1.63 27.67
CA PHE A 203 -10.17 -3.03 27.33
C PHE A 203 -10.85 -3.88 28.43
N ALA A 204 -10.51 -3.63 29.70
CA ALA A 204 -11.09 -4.33 30.84
C ALA A 204 -12.62 -4.17 30.92
N GLN A 205 -13.15 -2.97 30.65
CA GLN A 205 -14.60 -2.72 30.56
C GLN A 205 -15.31 -3.53 29.46
N ARG A 206 -14.55 -4.14 28.56
CA ARG A 206 -15.02 -5.02 27.46
C ARG A 206 -14.69 -6.49 27.70
N GLY A 207 -14.36 -6.86 28.94
CA GLY A 207 -14.00 -8.22 29.30
C GLY A 207 -12.63 -8.66 28.83
N VAL A 208 -11.79 -7.75 28.34
CA VAL A 208 -10.49 -8.08 27.77
C VAL A 208 -9.36 -7.66 28.71
N ARG A 209 -8.61 -8.63 29.23
CA ARG A 209 -7.40 -8.40 30.01
C ARG A 209 -6.21 -8.20 29.07
N VAL A 210 -5.52 -7.06 29.20
CA VAL A 210 -4.28 -6.79 28.45
C VAL A 210 -3.11 -7.48 29.13
N GLU A 211 -2.44 -8.39 28.45
CA GLU A 211 -1.31 -9.15 28.97
C GLU A 211 0.04 -8.52 28.57
N ARG A 212 0.14 -8.05 27.33
CA ARG A 212 1.38 -7.49 26.78
C ARG A 212 1.11 -6.21 26.01
N VAL A 213 2.06 -5.28 26.10
CA VAL A 213 2.06 -4.06 25.31
C VAL A 213 3.34 -3.99 24.46
N MET A 214 3.20 -3.81 23.15
CA MET A 214 4.32 -3.57 22.25
C MET A 214 4.41 -2.08 21.95
N THR A 215 5.61 -1.52 22.12
CA THR A 215 5.93 -0.13 21.82
C THR A 215 7.15 -0.07 20.90
N ASP A 216 7.35 1.06 20.24
CA ASP A 216 8.64 1.40 19.68
C ASP A 216 9.69 1.70 20.78
N ASN A 217 10.90 2.05 20.36
CA ASN A 217 12.00 2.42 21.27
C ASN A 217 12.00 3.93 21.62
N GLY A 218 10.88 4.63 21.45
CA GLY A 218 10.75 6.05 21.78
C GLY A 218 11.03 6.36 23.24
N SER A 219 11.59 7.55 23.52
CA SER A 219 12.02 7.95 24.86
C SER A 219 10.91 7.88 25.91
N ALA A 220 9.66 8.21 25.52
CA ALA A 220 8.51 8.14 26.42
C ALA A 220 8.23 6.70 26.91
N TYR A 221 8.40 5.71 26.04
CA TYR A 221 8.17 4.30 26.34
C TYR A 221 9.34 3.63 27.05
N ARG A 222 10.57 4.17 26.86
CA ARG A 222 11.77 3.70 27.57
C ARG A 222 11.91 4.29 28.97
N ALA A 223 11.10 5.28 29.33
CA ALA A 223 11.13 5.92 30.64
C ALA A 223 10.74 4.93 31.74
N HIS A 224 11.45 4.95 32.87
CA HIS A 224 11.16 4.12 34.05
C HIS A 224 9.69 4.22 34.50
N ARG A 225 9.10 5.40 34.40
CA ARG A 225 7.69 5.65 34.78
C ARG A 225 6.73 4.82 33.92
N PHE A 226 6.99 4.67 32.62
CA PHE A 226 6.14 3.87 31.73
C PHE A 226 6.30 2.38 32.04
N HIS A 227 7.52 1.93 32.26
CA HIS A 227 7.82 0.56 32.65
C HIS A 227 7.17 0.20 33.99
N HIS A 228 7.26 1.12 34.97
CA HIS A 228 6.61 0.94 36.27
C HIS A 228 5.08 0.85 36.14
N ALA A 229 4.47 1.72 35.31
CA ALA A 229 3.03 1.68 35.04
C ALA A 229 2.60 0.34 34.40
N CYS A 230 3.39 -0.20 33.48
CA CYS A 230 3.12 -1.53 32.90
C CYS A 230 3.09 -2.60 34.01
N ARG A 231 4.09 -2.61 34.91
CA ARG A 231 4.14 -3.57 36.02
C ARG A 231 2.94 -3.45 36.97
N LEU A 232 2.57 -2.23 37.35
CA LEU A 232 1.42 -1.98 38.23
C LEU A 232 0.10 -2.50 37.63
N HIS A 233 -0.03 -2.53 36.32
CA HIS A 233 -1.20 -3.06 35.62
C HIS A 233 -1.07 -4.55 35.25
N GLY A 234 0.01 -5.23 35.66
CA GLY A 234 0.28 -6.63 35.28
C GLY A 234 0.50 -6.83 33.77
N VAL A 235 0.94 -5.77 33.07
CA VAL A 235 1.16 -5.79 31.60
C VAL A 235 2.65 -5.92 31.32
N ARG A 236 3.04 -6.93 30.54
CA ARG A 236 4.44 -7.10 30.10
C ARG A 236 4.74 -6.17 28.93
N GLN A 237 5.73 -5.28 29.09
CA GLN A 237 6.18 -4.44 27.98
C GLN A 237 7.14 -5.20 27.05
N ILE A 238 6.95 -5.05 25.75
CA ILE A 238 7.80 -5.59 24.67
C ILE A 238 8.17 -4.45 23.74
N TYR A 239 9.45 -4.37 23.37
CA TYR A 239 9.94 -3.41 22.40
C TYR A 239 10.00 -3.99 20.99
N THR A 240 9.81 -3.15 19.98
CA THR A 240 10.09 -3.53 18.59
C THR A 240 11.59 -3.82 18.44
N ARG A 241 11.92 -4.81 17.60
CA ARG A 241 13.33 -5.09 17.28
C ARG A 241 13.95 -3.92 16.53
N PHE A 242 15.20 -3.63 16.84
CA PHE A 242 15.97 -2.60 16.10
C PHE A 242 15.97 -2.93 14.61
N TYR A 243 15.82 -1.91 13.76
CA TYR A 243 15.78 -2.01 12.31
C TYR A 243 14.66 -2.90 11.72
N ARG A 244 13.69 -3.35 12.52
CA ARG A 244 12.51 -4.09 12.08
C ARG A 244 11.20 -3.38 12.51
N PRO A 245 10.89 -2.20 11.95
CA PRO A 245 9.67 -1.45 12.28
C PRO A 245 8.39 -2.25 11.99
N GLN A 246 8.47 -3.22 11.10
CA GLN A 246 7.37 -4.13 10.74
C GLN A 246 6.72 -4.84 11.93
N THR A 247 7.43 -4.96 13.07
CA THR A 247 6.89 -5.53 14.31
C THR A 247 5.73 -4.70 14.89
N ASN A 248 5.70 -3.38 14.69
CA ASN A 248 4.58 -2.51 15.08
C ASN A 248 3.61 -2.20 13.91
N GLY A 249 3.68 -2.96 12.84
CA GLY A 249 2.95 -2.72 11.60
C GLY A 249 1.43 -2.63 11.76
N LYS A 250 0.84 -3.18 12.86
CA LYS A 250 -0.60 -3.08 13.13
C LYS A 250 -0.97 -1.68 13.63
N ALA A 251 -0.18 -1.09 14.53
CA ALA A 251 -0.37 0.30 14.96
C ALA A 251 -0.09 1.26 13.80
N GLU A 252 0.97 1.04 13.03
CA GLU A 252 1.28 1.86 11.84
C GLU A 252 0.14 1.81 10.82
N ARG A 253 -0.39 0.64 10.53
CA ARG A 253 -1.52 0.46 9.61
C ARG A 253 -2.78 1.13 10.12
N PHE A 254 -3.05 1.01 11.41
CA PHE A 254 -4.16 1.71 12.05
C PHE A 254 -3.99 3.22 11.94
N ILE A 255 -2.80 3.76 12.24
CA ILE A 255 -2.49 5.19 12.11
C ILE A 255 -2.72 5.67 10.67
N GLN A 256 -2.31 4.90 9.66
CA GLN A 256 -2.59 5.25 8.26
C GLN A 256 -4.09 5.36 7.98
N THR A 257 -4.89 4.43 8.49
CA THR A 257 -6.35 4.45 8.37
C THR A 257 -6.95 5.65 9.09
N LEU A 258 -6.54 5.88 10.33
CA LEU A 258 -6.95 7.01 11.15
C LEU A 258 -6.63 8.36 10.48
N LEU A 259 -5.45 8.49 9.88
CA LEU A 259 -5.07 9.70 9.16
C LEU A 259 -5.95 9.94 7.93
N ARG A 260 -6.22 8.89 7.15
CA ARG A 260 -7.00 8.99 5.91
C ARG A 260 -8.48 9.22 6.14
N GLU A 261 -9.07 8.53 7.12
CA GLU A 261 -10.50 8.49 7.31
C GLU A 261 -11.00 9.52 8.35
N TRP A 262 -10.16 9.86 9.33
CA TRP A 262 -10.50 10.84 10.35
C TRP A 262 -9.67 12.12 10.24
N ALA A 263 -8.35 12.08 10.48
CA ALA A 263 -7.56 13.31 10.68
C ALA A 263 -7.53 14.23 9.45
N TYR A 264 -7.58 13.65 8.25
CA TYR A 264 -7.53 14.33 6.96
C TYR A 264 -8.64 13.92 6.00
N GLY A 265 -9.58 13.08 6.43
CA GLY A 265 -10.72 12.64 5.62
C GLY A 265 -11.71 13.75 5.34
N VAL A 266 -11.82 14.70 6.28
CA VAL A 266 -12.70 15.87 6.20
C VAL A 266 -11.87 17.13 6.49
N PRO A 267 -12.17 18.27 5.85
CA PRO A 267 -11.57 19.56 6.14
C PRO A 267 -12.11 20.12 7.46
N TYR A 268 -11.39 19.94 8.54
CA TYR A 268 -11.78 20.51 9.83
C TYR A 268 -11.39 21.99 9.93
N PRO A 269 -12.28 22.87 10.40
CA PRO A 269 -11.97 24.29 10.59
C PRO A 269 -11.06 24.55 11.81
N SER A 270 -10.98 23.61 12.75
CA SER A 270 -10.12 23.72 13.93
C SER A 270 -9.73 22.36 14.50
N SER A 271 -8.65 22.31 15.29
CA SER A 271 -8.23 21.11 16.02
C SER A 271 -9.31 20.59 16.96
N TRP A 272 -10.06 21.49 17.60
CA TRP A 272 -11.17 21.10 18.48
C TRP A 272 -12.26 20.32 17.71
N ARG A 273 -12.66 20.81 16.54
CA ARG A 273 -13.63 20.10 15.67
C ARG A 273 -13.11 18.74 15.25
N ARG A 274 -11.83 18.66 14.87
CA ARG A 274 -11.18 17.38 14.53
C ARG A 274 -11.20 16.41 15.71
N THR A 275 -10.80 16.84 16.89
CA THR A 275 -10.79 16.03 18.11
C THR A 275 -12.18 15.54 18.48
N ARG A 276 -13.19 16.41 18.39
CA ARG A 276 -14.59 16.05 18.64
C ARG A 276 -15.10 14.96 17.69
N ALA A 277 -14.68 14.99 16.43
CA ALA A 277 -15.04 13.99 15.44
C ALA A 277 -14.35 12.62 15.65
N LEU A 278 -13.34 12.52 16.52
CA LEU A 278 -12.64 11.27 16.79
C LEU A 278 -13.57 10.22 17.42
N ARG A 279 -14.36 10.63 18.41
CA ARG A 279 -15.22 9.69 19.16
C ARG A 279 -16.28 8.98 18.30
N PRO A 280 -17.06 9.67 17.46
CA PRO A 280 -17.99 9.00 16.54
C PRO A 280 -17.26 8.16 15.49
N TRP A 281 -16.11 8.62 14.97
CA TRP A 281 -15.30 7.82 14.04
C TRP A 281 -14.77 6.52 14.68
N LEU A 282 -14.30 6.57 15.94
CA LEU A 282 -13.85 5.36 16.66
C LEU A 282 -15.00 4.38 16.93
N ARG A 283 -16.20 4.87 17.20
CA ARG A 283 -17.39 3.99 17.32
C ARG A 283 -17.65 3.26 16.00
N TYR A 284 -17.63 3.99 14.89
CA TYR A 284 -17.74 3.41 13.55
C TYR A 284 -16.61 2.42 13.28
N TYR A 285 -15.34 2.81 13.52
CA TYR A 285 -14.17 1.97 13.30
C TYR A 285 -14.26 0.64 14.04
N ASN A 286 -14.56 0.69 15.34
CA ASN A 286 -14.62 -0.52 16.17
C ASN A 286 -15.87 -1.35 15.91
N GLY A 287 -17.02 -0.73 15.69
CA GLY A 287 -18.32 -1.41 15.68
C GLY A 287 -18.84 -1.80 14.29
N GLN A 288 -18.47 -1.05 13.26
CA GLN A 288 -19.13 -1.17 11.96
C GLN A 288 -18.14 -1.31 10.77
N ARG A 289 -16.95 -0.73 10.88
CA ARG A 289 -16.01 -0.70 9.77
C ARG A 289 -15.55 -2.11 9.37
N PRO A 290 -15.73 -2.53 8.09
CA PRO A 290 -15.25 -3.82 7.63
C PRO A 290 -13.73 -3.84 7.51
N HIS A 291 -13.10 -4.92 7.98
CA HIS A 291 -11.66 -5.14 7.89
C HIS A 291 -11.34 -6.38 7.05
N ALA A 292 -10.58 -6.22 5.99
CA ALA A 292 -10.19 -7.33 5.12
C ALA A 292 -9.42 -8.43 5.88
N SER A 293 -8.57 -8.06 6.85
CA SER A 293 -7.85 -9.02 7.69
C SER A 293 -8.76 -9.75 8.71
N LEU A 294 -10.01 -9.34 8.86
CA LEU A 294 -11.01 -9.94 9.74
C LEU A 294 -12.17 -10.54 8.92
N ASN A 295 -11.92 -10.93 7.67
CA ASN A 295 -12.96 -11.40 6.75
C ASN A 295 -14.13 -10.41 6.61
N TYR A 296 -13.78 -9.12 6.47
CA TYR A 296 -14.73 -8.00 6.37
C TYR A 296 -15.64 -7.80 7.59
N GLN A 297 -15.32 -8.41 8.71
CA GLN A 297 -16.01 -8.15 9.97
C GLN A 297 -15.44 -6.93 10.69
N SER A 298 -16.22 -6.35 11.61
CA SER A 298 -15.76 -5.25 12.46
C SER A 298 -14.88 -5.75 13.62
N PRO A 299 -14.00 -4.91 14.19
CA PRO A 299 -13.23 -5.27 15.37
C PRO A 299 -14.06 -5.78 16.56
N ALA A 300 -15.23 -5.17 16.79
CA ALA A 300 -16.11 -5.56 17.91
C ALA A 300 -16.62 -7.01 17.80
N SER A 301 -16.83 -7.52 16.59
CA SER A 301 -17.30 -8.90 16.41
C SER A 301 -16.32 -9.94 16.96
N ARG A 302 -15.01 -9.62 16.99
CA ARG A 302 -13.98 -10.48 17.54
C ARG A 302 -13.90 -10.43 19.07
N PHE A 303 -14.35 -9.36 19.73
CA PHE A 303 -14.50 -9.32 21.18
C PHE A 303 -15.62 -10.23 21.65
N GLN A 304 -16.78 -10.17 21.01
CA GLN A 304 -17.95 -10.93 21.39
C GLN A 304 -17.70 -12.46 21.28
N ARG A 305 -16.97 -12.92 20.26
CA ARG A 305 -16.63 -14.34 20.09
C ARG A 305 -15.61 -14.87 21.09
N ALA A 306 -14.80 -14.02 21.68
CA ALA A 306 -13.79 -14.43 22.65
C ALA A 306 -14.34 -14.53 24.08
N LEU A 307 -15.56 -14.06 24.30
CA LEU A 307 -16.29 -14.10 25.58
C LEU A 307 -17.33 -15.24 25.62
N GLN A 308 -17.57 -15.92 24.49
CA GLN A 308 -18.32 -17.16 24.35
C GLN A 308 -17.39 -18.38 24.41
#